data_e29059f700589f74406b014a1b7813d2
#
_entry.id   e29059f700589f74406b014a1b7813d2
#
_cell.length_a   1.000
_cell.length_b   1.000
_cell.length_c   1.000
_cell.angle_alpha   90.00
_cell.angle_beta   90.00
_cell.angle_gamma   90.00
#
_symmetry.space_group_name_H-M   'P 1'
#
loop_
_entity.id
_entity.type
_entity.pdbx_description
1 polymer ?
#
loop_
_entity_poly.entity_id
_entity_poly.type
_entity_poly.pdbx_seq_one_letter_code
_entity_poly.pdbx_strand_id
1 'polypeptide(L)'
;SADAEPIFVGVCHCTNCQKGSGTAFNAVVAMPKPAVGLTGTVSTYEGRGDTGNATYKHFCPECGSPIAEEAAVMADVMMIAIGTLDDPSAVQPAMQIYCDSAQPWALLEGGIQRFPKMPMPG
;
A
#
# COMPACT_ATOMS: atom_id res chain seq x y z
N SER A 1 -11.29 0.49 10.67
CA SER A 1 -12.47 0.78 9.86
C SER A 1 -12.23 2.04 9.03
N ALA A 2 -12.97 2.15 7.94
CA ALA A 2 -12.86 3.29 7.05
C ALA A 2 -14.24 3.64 6.52
N ASP A 3 -14.57 4.94 6.54
CA ASP A 3 -15.90 5.45 6.22
C ASP A 3 -15.88 6.42 5.04
N ALA A 4 -15.10 6.11 4.00
CA ALA A 4 -15.02 6.97 2.82
C ALA A 4 -14.76 6.14 1.59
N GLU A 5 -14.93 6.74 0.42
CA GLU A 5 -14.52 6.12 -0.84
C GLU A 5 -12.99 6.08 -0.91
N PRO A 6 -12.41 5.00 -1.43
CA PRO A 6 -10.97 4.95 -1.63
C PRO A 6 -10.48 6.05 -2.57
N ILE A 7 -9.29 6.58 -2.26
CA ILE A 7 -8.59 7.49 -3.18
C ILE A 7 -8.14 6.68 -4.40
N PHE A 8 -7.53 5.52 -4.15
CA PHE A 8 -7.23 4.54 -5.20
C PHE A 8 -7.08 3.15 -4.59
N VAL A 9 -7.19 2.14 -5.44
CA VAL A 9 -6.87 0.75 -5.10
C VAL A 9 -5.79 0.31 -6.09
N GLY A 10 -4.67 -0.14 -5.59
CA GLY A 10 -3.56 -0.46 -6.48
C GLY A 10 -2.55 -1.41 -5.89
N VAL A 11 -1.61 -1.82 -6.74
CA VAL A 11 -0.46 -2.60 -6.31
C VAL A 11 0.81 -1.79 -6.56
N CYS A 12 1.74 -1.89 -5.62
CA CYS A 12 3.03 -1.22 -5.68
C CYS A 12 4.13 -2.26 -5.80
N HIS A 13 4.92 -2.16 -6.88
CA HIS A 13 6.00 -3.10 -7.17
C HIS A 13 7.36 -2.62 -6.67
N CYS A 14 7.45 -1.51 -5.95
CA CYS A 14 8.75 -1.00 -5.50
C CYS A 14 9.44 -2.00 -4.57
N THR A 15 10.77 -1.91 -4.48
CA THR A 15 11.52 -2.86 -3.67
C THR A 15 11.14 -2.82 -2.20
N ASN A 16 10.81 -1.64 -1.66
CA ASN A 16 10.31 -1.52 -0.29
C ASN A 16 9.01 -2.29 -0.09
N CYS A 17 8.10 -2.22 -1.06
CA CYS A 17 6.84 -2.97 -1.00
C CYS A 17 7.07 -4.46 -1.12
N GLN A 18 8.01 -4.88 -1.99
CA GLN A 18 8.36 -6.29 -2.11
C GLN A 18 8.90 -6.83 -0.79
N LYS A 19 9.81 -6.11 -0.15
CA LYS A 19 10.37 -6.52 1.14
C LYS A 19 9.32 -6.49 2.25
N GLY A 20 8.50 -5.44 2.28
CA GLY A 20 7.50 -5.27 3.34
C GLY A 20 6.38 -6.28 3.30
N SER A 21 6.02 -6.77 2.12
CA SER A 21 4.97 -7.79 1.96
C SER A 21 5.53 -9.21 1.93
N GLY A 22 6.84 -9.34 1.69
CA GLY A 22 7.47 -10.65 1.52
C GLY A 22 7.10 -11.34 0.22
N THR A 23 6.65 -10.58 -0.78
CA THR A 23 6.30 -11.11 -2.09
C THR A 23 6.63 -10.08 -3.18
N ALA A 24 6.01 -10.20 -4.33
CA ALA A 24 6.37 -9.42 -5.51
C ALA A 24 5.81 -8.00 -5.53
N PHE A 25 4.79 -7.72 -4.74
CA PHE A 25 4.18 -6.39 -4.63
C PHE A 25 3.38 -6.26 -3.35
N ASN A 26 2.97 -5.03 -3.04
CA ASN A 26 2.03 -4.78 -1.96
C ASN A 26 0.72 -4.29 -2.58
N ALA A 27 -0.40 -4.89 -2.20
CA ALA A 27 -1.72 -4.50 -2.68
C ALA A 27 -2.41 -3.68 -1.61
N VAL A 28 -2.82 -2.46 -1.96
CA VAL A 28 -3.33 -1.50 -0.99
C VAL A 28 -4.59 -0.80 -1.44
N VAL A 29 -5.39 -0.40 -0.45
CA VAL A 29 -6.49 0.56 -0.62
C VAL A 29 -6.03 1.86 0.02
N ALA A 30 -5.88 2.90 -0.78
CA ALA A 30 -5.49 4.22 -0.26
C ALA A 30 -6.75 4.98 0.16
N MET A 31 -6.80 5.34 1.44
CA MET A 31 -7.94 6.03 2.04
C MET A 31 -7.52 7.38 2.57
N PRO A 32 -8.46 8.35 2.64
CA PRO A 32 -8.19 9.57 3.41
C PRO A 32 -7.88 9.19 4.85
N LYS A 33 -6.76 9.66 5.37
CA LYS A 33 -6.33 9.27 6.73
C LYS A 33 -7.38 9.56 7.80
N PRO A 34 -8.08 10.72 7.80
CA PRO A 34 -9.09 10.98 8.81
C PRO A 34 -10.26 10.00 8.82
N ALA A 35 -10.48 9.30 7.70
CA ALA A 35 -11.59 8.34 7.59
C ALA A 35 -11.21 6.95 8.10
N VAL A 36 -9.94 6.73 8.48
CA VAL A 36 -9.46 5.42 8.92
C VAL A 36 -9.32 5.39 10.43
N GLY A 37 -10.00 4.46 11.07
CA GLY A 37 -9.85 4.21 12.51
C GLY A 37 -9.05 2.94 12.74
N LEU A 38 -7.92 3.03 13.40
CA LEU A 38 -7.14 1.88 13.86
C LEU A 38 -7.40 1.68 15.34
N THR A 39 -7.87 0.49 15.70
CA THR A 39 -8.12 0.14 17.10
C THR A 39 -7.25 -1.05 17.49
N GLY A 40 -6.98 -1.16 18.79
CA GLY A 40 -6.08 -2.21 19.29
C GLY A 40 -4.62 -1.78 19.20
N THR A 41 -3.72 -2.71 19.52
CA THR A 41 -2.29 -2.45 19.55
C THR A 41 -1.67 -2.76 18.20
N VAL A 42 -0.98 -1.78 17.63
CA VAL A 42 -0.16 -1.99 16.44
C VAL A 42 1.28 -1.59 16.75
N SER A 43 2.21 -2.25 16.09
CA SER A 43 3.61 -1.84 16.08
C SER A 43 3.89 -1.07 14.79
N THR A 44 4.87 -0.17 14.84
CA THR A 44 5.19 0.68 13.70
C THR A 44 6.68 0.62 13.41
N TYR A 45 7.04 0.36 12.17
CA TYR A 45 8.41 0.43 11.69
C TYR A 45 8.57 1.70 10.85
N GLU A 46 9.52 2.53 11.20
CA GLU A 46 9.86 3.70 10.41
C GLU A 46 10.97 3.35 9.43
N GLY A 47 10.69 3.50 8.14
CA GLY A 47 11.66 3.29 7.07
C GLY A 47 11.78 4.52 6.19
N ARG A 48 12.37 4.34 5.01
CA ARG A 48 12.53 5.40 4.01
C ARG A 48 12.01 4.93 2.67
N GLY A 49 11.31 5.83 1.96
CA GLY A 49 10.91 5.59 0.58
C GLY A 49 12.07 5.87 -0.39
N ASP A 50 11.79 5.73 -1.68
CA ASP A 50 12.78 5.94 -2.74
C ASP A 50 13.30 7.39 -2.80
N THR A 51 12.50 8.34 -2.31
CA THR A 51 12.89 9.75 -2.24
C THR A 51 13.65 10.11 -0.96
N GLY A 52 13.87 9.15 -0.07
CA GLY A 52 14.50 9.37 1.23
C GLY A 52 13.56 9.86 2.32
N ASN A 53 12.29 10.09 2.01
CA ASN A 53 11.30 10.53 2.99
C ASN A 53 10.83 9.37 3.86
N ALA A 54 10.41 9.67 5.09
CA ALA A 54 9.99 8.67 6.05
C ALA A 54 8.73 7.93 5.58
N THR A 55 8.70 6.63 5.84
CA THR A 55 7.52 5.78 5.69
C THR A 55 7.25 5.08 7.01
N TYR A 56 6.00 4.78 7.30
CA TYR A 56 5.59 4.15 8.54
C TYR A 56 4.77 2.91 8.23
N LYS A 57 5.27 1.76 8.62
CA LYS A 57 4.58 0.48 8.39
C LYS A 57 3.98 0.00 9.70
N HIS A 58 2.66 -0.08 9.73
CA HIS A 58 1.90 -0.55 10.90
C HIS A 58 1.59 -2.03 10.73
N PHE A 59 1.90 -2.81 11.74
CA PHE A 59 1.70 -4.26 11.68
C PHE A 59 1.27 -4.80 13.04
N CYS A 60 0.72 -6.01 13.03
CA CYS A 60 0.31 -6.67 14.25
C CYS A 60 1.52 -7.17 15.03
N PRO A 61 1.69 -6.76 16.30
CA PRO A 61 2.87 -7.20 17.07
C PRO A 61 2.83 -8.67 17.46
N GLU A 62 1.65 -9.31 17.38
CA GLU A 62 1.51 -10.71 17.77
C GLU A 62 1.82 -11.67 16.62
N CYS A 63 1.40 -11.33 15.39
CA CYS A 63 1.56 -12.24 14.25
C CYS A 63 2.38 -11.63 13.11
N GLY A 64 2.72 -10.34 13.18
CA GLY A 64 3.50 -9.67 12.15
C GLY A 64 2.75 -9.28 10.90
N SER A 65 1.44 -9.50 10.84
CA SER A 65 0.66 -9.17 9.65
C SER A 65 0.71 -7.68 9.34
N PRO A 66 1.05 -7.28 8.10
CA PRO A 66 0.94 -5.87 7.69
C PRO A 66 -0.52 -5.41 7.78
N ILE A 67 -0.73 -4.20 8.28
CA ILE A 67 -2.08 -3.64 8.41
C ILE A 67 -2.23 -2.43 7.51
N ALA A 68 -1.35 -1.44 7.67
CA ALA A 68 -1.44 -0.20 6.94
C ALA A 68 -0.06 0.44 6.81
N GLU A 69 0.05 1.39 5.89
CA GLU A 69 1.29 2.13 5.67
C GLU A 69 0.98 3.59 5.43
N GLU A 70 1.86 4.46 5.91
CA GLU A 70 1.80 5.89 5.69
C GLU A 70 3.13 6.36 5.13
N ALA A 71 3.09 7.42 4.33
CA ALA A 71 4.29 8.07 3.83
C ALA A 71 4.25 9.55 4.18
N ALA A 72 5.38 10.10 4.63
CA ALA A 72 5.44 11.52 5.00
C ALA A 72 5.08 12.44 3.82
N VAL A 73 5.40 12.02 2.59
CA VAL A 73 5.08 12.78 1.37
C VAL A 73 3.59 12.78 1.04
N MET A 74 2.82 11.89 1.66
CA MET A 74 1.37 11.79 1.49
C MET A 74 0.70 11.72 2.86
N ALA A 75 0.87 12.79 3.65
CA ALA A 75 0.47 12.79 5.07
C ALA A 75 -1.02 12.57 5.29
N ASP A 76 -1.86 12.87 4.30
CA ASP A 76 -3.31 12.74 4.42
C ASP A 76 -3.84 11.39 3.94
N VAL A 77 -2.96 10.47 3.57
CA VAL A 77 -3.33 9.18 3.00
C VAL A 77 -2.85 8.06 3.91
N MET A 78 -3.72 7.09 4.14
CA MET A 78 -3.35 5.83 4.78
C MET A 78 -3.62 4.69 3.80
N MET A 79 -2.61 3.88 3.53
CA MET A 79 -2.71 2.75 2.62
C MET A 79 -2.94 1.48 3.43
N ILE A 80 -4.13 0.89 3.26
CA ILE A 80 -4.52 -0.31 3.99
C ILE A 80 -4.17 -1.54 3.16
N ALA A 81 -3.53 -2.52 3.79
CA ALA A 81 -3.21 -3.78 3.10
C ALA A 81 -4.51 -4.52 2.74
N ILE A 82 -4.69 -4.82 1.45
CA ILE A 82 -5.93 -5.45 0.98
C ILE A 82 -6.20 -6.77 1.68
N GLY A 83 -5.16 -7.58 1.89
CA GLY A 83 -5.33 -8.91 2.50
C GLY A 83 -5.84 -8.88 3.94
N THR A 84 -5.80 -7.73 4.60
CA THR A 84 -6.31 -7.60 5.98
C THR A 84 -7.77 -7.16 6.06
N LEU A 85 -8.39 -6.88 4.92
CA LEU A 85 -9.82 -6.55 4.90
C LEU A 85 -10.63 -7.79 5.28
N ASP A 86 -11.77 -7.58 5.92
CA ASP A 86 -12.68 -8.68 6.26
C ASP A 86 -13.17 -9.39 4.99
N ASP A 87 -13.38 -8.62 3.92
CA ASP A 87 -13.70 -9.17 2.60
C ASP A 87 -12.75 -8.58 1.56
N PRO A 88 -11.57 -9.20 1.34
CA PRO A 88 -10.62 -8.69 0.36
C PRO A 88 -11.16 -8.66 -1.06
N SER A 89 -12.17 -9.46 -1.38
CA SER A 89 -12.75 -9.49 -2.71
C SER A 89 -13.65 -8.29 -3.01
N ALA A 90 -13.94 -7.46 -2.01
CA ALA A 90 -14.78 -6.27 -2.19
C ALA A 90 -14.10 -5.17 -2.99
N VAL A 91 -12.78 -5.24 -3.19
CA VAL A 91 -12.01 -4.24 -3.93
C VAL A 91 -11.16 -4.92 -4.99
N GLN A 92 -10.85 -4.18 -6.06
CA GLN A 92 -9.97 -4.64 -7.12
C GLN A 92 -8.95 -3.55 -7.45
N PRO A 93 -7.68 -3.91 -7.69
CA PRO A 93 -6.69 -2.94 -8.11
C PRO A 93 -7.05 -2.32 -9.46
N ALA A 94 -6.97 -0.99 -9.53
CA ALA A 94 -7.21 -0.24 -10.75
C ALA A 94 -5.92 0.29 -11.37
N MET A 95 -4.79 0.21 -10.65
CA MET A 95 -3.49 0.68 -11.13
C MET A 95 -2.36 -0.13 -10.54
N GLN A 96 -1.22 -0.06 -11.24
CA GLN A 96 0.04 -0.62 -10.77
C GLN A 96 1.07 0.49 -10.79
N ILE A 97 1.76 0.70 -9.68
CA ILE A 97 2.79 1.73 -9.57
C ILE A 97 4.15 1.09 -9.34
N TYR A 98 5.20 1.85 -9.66
CA TYR A 98 6.60 1.40 -9.58
C TYR A 98 6.85 0.15 -10.42
N CYS A 99 6.24 0.11 -11.61
CA CYS A 99 6.40 -1.02 -12.53
C CYS A 99 7.82 -1.18 -13.04
N ASP A 100 8.66 -0.13 -12.95
CA ASP A 100 10.09 -0.22 -13.26
C ASP A 100 10.80 -1.28 -12.41
N SER A 101 10.32 -1.50 -11.20
CA SER A 101 10.92 -2.46 -10.25
C SER A 101 10.19 -3.80 -10.23
N ALA A 102 9.13 -3.95 -11.02
CA ALA A 102 8.27 -5.13 -10.96
C ALA A 102 8.99 -6.39 -11.39
N GLN A 103 8.68 -7.49 -10.73
CA GLN A 103 9.02 -8.80 -11.25
C GLN A 103 8.16 -9.07 -12.47
N PRO A 104 8.73 -9.47 -13.62
CA PRO A 104 7.94 -9.60 -14.85
C PRO A 104 6.75 -10.54 -14.74
N TRP A 105 6.90 -11.62 -13.97
CA TRP A 105 5.82 -12.59 -13.78
C TRP A 105 4.69 -12.07 -12.88
N ALA A 106 4.90 -10.94 -12.19
CA ALA A 106 3.94 -10.40 -11.22
C ALA A 106 3.15 -9.20 -11.75
N LEU A 107 3.42 -8.74 -12.97
CA LEU A 107 2.64 -7.66 -13.56
C LEU A 107 1.22 -8.13 -13.82
N LEU A 108 0.24 -7.40 -13.30
CA LEU A 108 -1.16 -7.76 -13.47
C LEU A 108 -1.61 -7.46 -14.89
N GLU A 109 -2.45 -8.33 -15.42
CA GLU A 109 -3.02 -8.19 -16.75
C GLU A 109 -4.46 -7.68 -16.68
N GLY A 110 -5.14 -7.56 -17.82
CA GLY A 110 -6.54 -7.17 -17.88
C GLY A 110 -6.78 -5.69 -18.02
N GLY A 111 -5.82 -4.94 -18.58
CA GLY A 111 -6.01 -3.52 -18.85
C GLY A 111 -5.81 -2.61 -17.66
N ILE A 112 -5.25 -3.13 -16.58
CA ILE A 112 -4.93 -2.32 -15.40
C ILE A 112 -3.79 -1.36 -15.75
N GLN A 113 -3.97 -0.07 -15.46
CA GLN A 113 -2.97 0.94 -15.77
C GLN A 113 -1.63 0.65 -15.09
N ARG A 114 -0.55 0.89 -15.84
CA ARG A 114 0.81 0.69 -15.36
C ARG A 114 1.55 2.01 -15.35
N PHE A 115 2.20 2.33 -14.24
CA PHE A 115 3.02 3.53 -14.10
C PHE A 115 4.44 3.11 -13.73
N PRO A 116 5.48 3.67 -14.40
CA PRO A 116 6.86 3.29 -14.07
C PRO A 116 7.24 3.61 -12.63
N LYS A 117 6.71 4.71 -12.08
CA LYS A 117 6.85 5.10 -10.68
C LYS A 117 5.48 5.53 -10.17
N MET A 118 5.37 6.69 -9.55
CA MET A 118 4.09 7.21 -9.12
C MET A 118 3.28 7.70 -10.32
N PRO A 119 1.94 7.73 -10.25
CA PRO A 119 1.12 8.19 -11.36
C PRO A 119 1.22 9.69 -11.61
N MET A 120 1.70 10.46 -10.65
CA MET A 120 1.85 11.90 -10.80
C MET A 120 3.30 12.26 -11.10
N PRO A 121 3.53 13.26 -11.99
CA PRO A 121 4.89 13.70 -12.25
C PRO A 121 5.50 14.32 -10.98
N GLY A 122 6.69 13.95 -10.71
CA GLY A 122 7.60 14.52 -9.72
C GLY A 122 7.21 14.48 -8.31
#